data_535475b1bdf9cb3b6d7bb578c245c123
#
_entry.id   535475b1bdf9cb3b6d7bb578c245c123
#
_cell.length_a   1.000
_cell.length_b   1.000
_cell.length_c   1.000
_cell.angle_alpha   90.00
_cell.angle_beta   90.00
_cell.angle_gamma   90.00
#
_symmetry.space_group_name_H-M   'P 1'
#
loop_
_entity.id
_entity.type
_entity.pdbx_description
1 polymer ?
#
loop_
_entity_poly.entity_id
_entity_poly.type
_entity_poly.pdbx_seq_one_letter_code
_entity_poly.pdbx_strand_id
1 'polypeptide(L)'
;WFDENHPRYRAAACRALDRIFASWQESRGAARAGSAPIFEINTGAISRGWRTTPYPAPWILQEIRARGGQIMINSDSHAVDTLTCAFPDAVKLALDCGFTRVKIITEQGFEDYSLI
;
A
#
# COMPACT_ATOMS: atom_id res chain seq x y z
N TRP A 1 13.03 -12.09 -17.88
CA TRP A 1 12.23 -12.56 -16.75
C TRP A 1 12.55 -11.74 -15.50
N PHE A 2 11.54 -11.22 -14.83
CA PHE A 2 11.68 -10.42 -13.61
C PHE A 2 11.22 -11.25 -12.40
N ASP A 3 12.09 -11.39 -11.41
CA ASP A 3 11.79 -12.09 -10.15
C ASP A 3 11.67 -11.08 -9.00
N GLU A 4 10.45 -10.89 -8.50
CA GLU A 4 10.14 -10.02 -7.36
C GLU A 4 10.86 -10.45 -6.06
N ASN A 5 11.31 -11.69 -5.96
CA ASN A 5 12.02 -12.22 -4.79
C ASN A 5 13.54 -12.16 -4.92
N HIS A 6 14.07 -11.72 -6.08
CA HIS A 6 15.50 -11.64 -6.28
C HIS A 6 16.15 -10.71 -5.24
N PRO A 7 17.24 -11.12 -4.56
CA PRO A 7 17.84 -10.36 -3.46
C PRO A 7 18.24 -8.92 -3.83
N ARG A 8 18.73 -8.69 -5.04
CA ARG A 8 19.08 -7.33 -5.53
C ARG A 8 17.86 -6.44 -5.67
N TYR A 9 16.73 -6.99 -6.12
CA TYR A 9 15.48 -6.25 -6.22
C TYR A 9 14.95 -5.90 -4.82
N ARG A 10 14.92 -6.88 -3.91
CA ARG A 10 14.50 -6.64 -2.53
C ARG A 10 15.34 -5.57 -1.86
N ALA A 11 16.66 -5.64 -1.99
CA ALA A 11 17.57 -4.63 -1.46
C ALA A 11 17.32 -3.23 -2.07
N ALA A 12 17.06 -3.14 -3.38
CA ALA A 12 16.75 -1.89 -4.04
C ALA A 12 15.43 -1.30 -3.57
N ALA A 13 14.39 -2.13 -3.43
CA ALA A 13 13.08 -1.71 -2.91
C ALA A 13 13.16 -1.22 -1.46
N CYS A 14 13.90 -1.92 -0.59
CA CYS A 14 14.13 -1.47 0.78
C CYS A 14 14.82 -0.10 0.83
N ARG A 15 15.87 0.11 0.03
CA ARG A 15 16.53 1.44 -0.07
C ARG A 15 15.57 2.52 -0.57
N ALA A 16 14.70 2.20 -1.52
CA ALA A 16 13.69 3.15 -2.00
C ALA A 16 12.69 3.51 -0.90
N LEU A 17 12.22 2.54 -0.14
CA LEU A 17 11.36 2.78 1.03
C LEU A 17 12.07 3.66 2.07
N ASP A 18 13.32 3.36 2.42
CA ASP A 18 14.09 4.16 3.38
C ASP A 18 14.17 5.64 2.93
N ARG A 19 14.39 5.89 1.64
CA ARG A 19 14.41 7.25 1.09
C ARG A 19 13.04 7.93 1.11
N ILE A 20 11.97 7.21 0.82
CA ILE A 20 10.60 7.74 0.90
C ILE A 20 10.30 8.19 2.33
N PHE A 21 10.60 7.37 3.32
CA PHE A 21 10.36 7.69 4.73
C PHE A 21 11.23 8.85 5.21
N ALA A 22 12.51 8.89 4.85
CA ALA A 22 13.39 10.01 5.17
C ALA A 22 12.90 11.31 4.55
N SER A 23 12.59 11.32 3.25
CA SER A 23 12.05 12.49 2.55
C SER A 23 10.71 12.94 3.12
N TRP A 24 9.86 12.01 3.54
CA TRP A 24 8.60 12.34 4.21
C TRP A 24 8.81 13.11 5.51
N GLN A 25 9.77 12.70 6.32
CA GLN A 25 10.11 13.38 7.57
C GLN A 25 10.71 14.77 7.32
N GLU A 26 11.61 14.90 6.36
CA GLU A 26 12.26 16.17 6.00
C GLU A 26 11.28 17.20 5.45
N SER A 27 10.33 16.78 4.61
CA SER A 27 9.43 17.70 3.89
C SER A 27 8.30 18.28 4.74
N ARG A 28 8.08 17.79 5.96
CA ARG A 28 6.85 18.07 6.70
C ARG A 28 6.97 18.96 7.92
N GLY A 29 8.17 19.19 8.43
CA GLY A 29 8.36 20.04 9.63
C GLY A 29 7.48 19.62 10.82
N ALA A 30 7.38 20.49 11.82
CA ALA A 30 6.59 20.21 13.05
C ALA A 30 5.07 20.10 12.83
N ALA A 31 4.53 20.60 11.70
CA ALA A 31 3.10 20.67 11.45
C ALA A 31 2.41 19.31 11.21
N ARG A 32 3.18 18.25 10.98
CA ARG A 32 2.66 16.89 10.75
C ARG A 32 3.42 15.82 11.55
N ALA A 33 3.86 16.15 12.74
CA ALA A 33 4.42 15.17 13.66
C ALA A 33 3.43 14.00 13.84
N GLY A 34 3.90 12.76 13.63
CA GLY A 34 3.09 11.55 13.74
C GLY A 34 2.38 11.10 12.45
N SER A 35 2.47 11.83 11.34
CA SER A 35 1.97 11.33 10.05
C SER A 35 3.02 10.46 9.35
N ALA A 36 2.55 9.45 8.60
CA ALA A 36 3.40 8.55 7.81
C ALA A 36 2.95 8.54 6.34
N PRO A 37 3.82 8.18 5.40
CA PRO A 37 3.44 8.04 4.01
C PRO A 37 2.38 6.94 3.84
N ILE A 38 1.43 7.18 2.94
CA ILE A 38 0.37 6.24 2.59
C ILE A 38 0.75 5.54 1.29
N PHE A 39 0.70 4.23 1.29
CA PHE A 39 0.99 3.39 0.14
C PHE A 39 -0.29 2.73 -0.35
N GLU A 40 -0.39 2.53 -1.65
CA GLU A 40 -1.55 1.91 -2.26
C GLU A 40 -1.42 0.39 -2.34
N ILE A 41 -2.46 -0.33 -1.93
CA ILE A 41 -2.73 -1.70 -2.38
C ILE A 41 -3.62 -1.57 -3.62
N ASN A 42 -3.09 -1.97 -4.79
CA ASN A 42 -3.76 -1.78 -6.08
C ASN A 42 -4.27 -3.12 -6.62
N THR A 43 -5.55 -3.20 -6.93
CA THR A 43 -6.20 -4.40 -7.46
C THR A 43 -6.44 -4.35 -8.97
N GLY A 44 -6.09 -3.27 -9.64
CA GLY A 44 -6.40 -3.05 -11.05
C GLY A 44 -5.78 -4.06 -12.01
N ALA A 45 -4.62 -4.61 -11.68
CA ALA A 45 -4.02 -5.67 -12.50
C ALA A 45 -4.83 -6.98 -12.48
N ILE A 46 -5.60 -7.22 -11.41
CA ILE A 46 -6.50 -8.39 -11.31
C ILE A 46 -7.69 -8.18 -12.25
N SER A 47 -8.32 -7.01 -12.22
CA SER A 47 -9.47 -6.71 -13.10
C SER A 47 -9.11 -6.78 -14.59
N ARG A 48 -7.85 -6.52 -14.92
CA ARG A 48 -7.32 -6.60 -16.30
C ARG A 48 -6.76 -7.99 -16.66
N GLY A 49 -6.84 -8.95 -15.75
CA GLY A 49 -6.35 -10.33 -15.99
C GLY A 49 -4.83 -10.47 -16.07
N TRP A 50 -4.07 -9.47 -15.61
CA TRP A 50 -2.60 -9.48 -15.65
C TRP A 50 -1.97 -10.19 -14.46
N ARG A 51 -2.68 -10.23 -13.33
CA ARG A 51 -2.26 -10.88 -12.08
C ARG A 51 -3.44 -11.53 -11.40
N THR A 52 -3.12 -12.43 -10.48
CA THR A 52 -4.10 -13.06 -9.57
C THR A 52 -4.04 -12.49 -8.15
N THR A 53 -3.09 -11.61 -7.88
CA THR A 53 -2.85 -10.99 -6.56
C THR A 53 -2.70 -9.48 -6.70
N PRO A 54 -3.10 -8.69 -5.67
CA PRO A 54 -2.89 -7.25 -5.67
C PRO A 54 -1.41 -6.86 -5.67
N TYR A 55 -1.12 -5.61 -6.05
CA TYR A 55 0.16 -4.97 -5.76
C TYR A 55 0.11 -4.25 -4.40
N PRO A 56 1.27 -4.06 -3.74
CA PRO A 56 2.57 -4.66 -4.00
C PRO A 56 2.66 -6.08 -3.44
N ALA A 57 3.78 -6.76 -3.67
CA ALA A 57 4.04 -8.07 -3.09
C ALA A 57 3.96 -8.05 -1.54
N PRO A 58 3.52 -9.15 -0.88
CA PRO A 58 3.34 -9.19 0.57
C PRO A 58 4.56 -8.73 1.37
N TRP A 59 5.76 -9.11 0.94
CA TRP A 59 6.99 -8.72 1.64
C TRP A 59 7.23 -7.20 1.60
N ILE A 60 6.83 -6.50 0.53
CA ILE A 60 6.92 -5.03 0.44
C ILE A 60 5.95 -4.39 1.44
N LEU A 61 4.74 -4.91 1.58
CA LEU A 61 3.77 -4.44 2.59
C LEU A 61 4.32 -4.62 4.01
N GLN A 62 4.96 -5.76 4.29
CA GLN A 62 5.62 -6.00 5.57
C GLN A 62 6.74 -4.99 5.84
N GLU A 63 7.55 -4.66 4.82
CA GLU A 63 8.60 -3.63 4.92
C GLU A 63 8.03 -2.22 5.12
N ILE A 64 6.91 -1.90 4.47
CA ILE A 64 6.17 -0.64 4.68
C ILE A 64 5.67 -0.56 6.13
N ARG A 65 5.05 -1.65 6.61
CA ARG A 65 4.54 -1.72 7.98
C ARG A 65 5.66 -1.60 9.02
N ALA A 66 6.78 -2.29 8.82
CA ALA A 66 7.93 -2.24 9.72
C ALA A 66 8.50 -0.82 9.89
N ARG A 67 8.33 0.05 8.87
CA ARG A 67 8.72 1.47 8.91
C ARG A 67 7.62 2.40 9.42
N GLY A 68 6.48 1.87 9.83
CA GLY A 68 5.34 2.67 10.30
C GLY A 68 4.51 3.31 9.19
N GLY A 69 4.63 2.84 7.96
CA GLY A 69 3.82 3.31 6.83
C GLY A 69 2.35 2.94 6.97
N GLN A 70 1.53 3.69 6.27
CA GLN A 70 0.08 3.50 6.19
C GLN A 70 -0.30 2.98 4.81
N ILE A 71 -1.48 2.39 4.69
CA ILE A 71 -1.96 1.84 3.42
C ILE A 71 -3.37 2.34 3.09
N MET A 72 -3.69 2.33 1.82
CA MET A 72 -5.05 2.45 1.29
C MET A 72 -5.28 1.37 0.22
N ILE A 73 -6.52 1.03 -0.06
CA ILE A 73 -6.90 0.05 -1.08
C ILE A 73 -7.61 0.77 -2.21
N ASN A 74 -7.11 0.61 -3.43
CA ASN A 74 -7.72 1.17 -4.64
C ASN A 74 -7.79 0.12 -5.74
N SER A 75 -8.83 0.24 -6.57
CA SER A 75 -9.01 -0.66 -7.72
C SER A 75 -8.32 -0.18 -8.98
N ASP A 76 -7.92 1.09 -9.06
CA ASP A 76 -7.44 1.69 -10.32
C ASP A 76 -8.42 1.37 -11.48
N SER A 77 -9.72 1.46 -11.16
CA SER A 77 -10.79 1.06 -12.07
C SER A 77 -10.99 2.07 -13.18
N HIS A 78 -11.22 1.56 -14.38
CA HIS A 78 -11.59 2.35 -15.55
C HIS A 78 -13.02 2.00 -16.05
N ALA A 79 -13.77 1.20 -15.28
CA ALA A 79 -15.12 0.78 -15.61
C ALA A 79 -15.96 0.60 -14.33
N VAL A 80 -17.25 0.84 -14.42
CA VAL A 80 -18.17 0.82 -13.26
C VAL A 80 -18.22 -0.54 -12.58
N ASP A 81 -18.17 -1.62 -13.34
CA ASP A 81 -18.23 -3.01 -12.87
C ASP A 81 -16.96 -3.49 -12.18
N THR A 82 -15.86 -2.72 -12.26
CA THR A 82 -14.57 -3.06 -11.62
C THR A 82 -14.20 -2.13 -10.45
N LEU A 83 -15.09 -1.24 -10.02
CA LEU A 83 -14.82 -0.25 -8.96
C LEU A 83 -14.34 -0.86 -7.64
N THR A 84 -14.82 -2.03 -7.28
CA THR A 84 -14.45 -2.75 -6.05
C THR A 84 -13.83 -4.13 -6.33
N CYS A 85 -13.28 -4.30 -7.55
CA CYS A 85 -12.71 -5.59 -7.96
C CYS A 85 -11.63 -6.05 -6.97
N ALA A 86 -11.74 -7.29 -6.50
CA ALA A 86 -10.78 -7.94 -5.61
C ALA A 86 -10.48 -7.18 -4.29
N PHE A 87 -11.39 -6.33 -3.81
CA PHE A 87 -11.23 -5.68 -2.51
C PHE A 87 -11.16 -6.67 -1.34
N PRO A 88 -11.97 -7.76 -1.30
CA PRO A 88 -11.81 -8.78 -0.26
C PRO A 88 -10.40 -9.40 -0.22
N ASP A 89 -9.79 -9.64 -1.38
CA ASP A 89 -8.43 -10.17 -1.48
C ASP A 89 -7.39 -9.14 -0.97
N ALA A 90 -7.59 -7.87 -1.29
CA ALA A 90 -6.73 -6.79 -0.80
C ALA A 90 -6.84 -6.61 0.72
N VAL A 91 -8.04 -6.70 1.29
CA VAL A 91 -8.27 -6.66 2.74
C VAL A 91 -7.58 -7.85 3.42
N LYS A 92 -7.77 -9.06 2.87
CA LYS A 92 -7.10 -10.26 3.39
C LYS A 92 -5.58 -10.10 3.36
N LEU A 93 -5.02 -9.62 2.24
CA LEU A 93 -3.59 -9.37 2.11
C LEU A 93 -3.09 -8.36 3.15
N ALA A 94 -3.83 -7.26 3.37
CA ALA A 94 -3.50 -6.26 4.39
C ALA A 94 -3.46 -6.87 5.79
N LEU A 95 -4.49 -7.64 6.16
CA LEU A 95 -4.57 -8.34 7.45
C LEU A 95 -3.43 -9.36 7.62
N ASP A 96 -3.16 -10.17 6.60
CA ASP A 96 -2.07 -11.16 6.60
C ASP A 96 -0.68 -10.49 6.79
N CYS A 97 -0.52 -9.24 6.28
CA CYS A 97 0.67 -8.42 6.51
C CYS A 97 0.66 -7.66 7.83
N GLY A 98 -0.40 -7.81 8.66
CA GLY A 98 -0.51 -7.25 9.99
C GLY A 98 -1.07 -5.82 10.06
N PHE A 99 -1.65 -5.30 8.98
CA PHE A 99 -2.41 -4.05 9.02
C PHE A 99 -3.81 -4.31 9.56
N THR A 100 -4.25 -3.52 10.50
CA THR A 100 -5.63 -3.58 11.05
C THR A 100 -6.48 -2.40 10.62
N ARG A 101 -5.88 -1.43 9.92
CA ARG A 101 -6.54 -0.22 9.41
C ARG A 101 -6.03 0.12 8.03
N VAL A 102 -6.87 0.80 7.26
CA VAL A 102 -6.52 1.44 5.99
C VAL A 102 -6.91 2.90 6.03
N LYS A 103 -6.30 3.71 5.19
CA LYS A 103 -6.76 5.09 4.94
C LYS A 103 -7.84 5.08 3.87
N ILE A 104 -8.87 5.86 4.11
CA ILE A 104 -9.91 6.21 3.13
C ILE A 104 -9.92 7.72 2.93
N ILE A 105 -10.36 8.17 1.77
CA ILE A 105 -10.56 9.61 1.50
C ILE A 105 -12.00 9.96 1.84
N THR A 106 -12.17 10.98 2.67
CA THR A 106 -13.46 11.59 3.00
C THR A 106 -13.42 13.09 2.67
N GLU A 107 -14.52 13.80 2.89
CA GLU A 107 -14.57 15.28 2.77
C GLU A 107 -13.60 15.98 3.74
N GLN A 108 -13.25 15.32 4.87
CA GLN A 108 -12.29 15.83 5.87
C GLN A 108 -10.85 15.46 5.54
N GLY A 109 -10.59 14.69 4.48
CA GLY A 109 -9.27 14.22 4.08
C GLY A 109 -9.08 12.72 4.32
N PHE A 110 -7.85 12.32 4.65
CA PHE A 110 -7.54 10.91 4.93
C PHE A 110 -7.92 10.51 6.35
N GLU A 111 -8.81 9.56 6.49
CA GLU A 111 -9.28 9.01 7.76
C GLU A 111 -8.93 7.52 7.89
N ASP A 112 -8.85 7.03 9.13
CA ASP A 112 -8.64 5.61 9.41
C ASP A 112 -9.95 4.85 9.32
N TYR A 113 -9.93 3.73 8.62
CA TYR A 113 -11.00 2.75 8.56
C TYR A 113 -10.51 1.41 9.10
N SER A 114 -11.22 0.84 10.09
CA SER A 114 -10.86 -0.45 10.69
C SER A 114 -11.17 -1.60 9.74
N LEU A 115 -10.26 -2.57 9.67
CA LEU A 115 -10.43 -3.83 8.94
C LEU A 115 -10.92 -4.99 9.84
N ILE A 116 -11.02 -4.73 11.14
CA ILE A 116 -11.43 -5.70 12.18
C ILE A 116 -12.52 -5.11 13.06
#